data_6d076fe890942790743783f306fb7031
#
_entry.id   6d076fe890942790743783f306fb7031
#
_cell.length_a   1.000
_cell.length_b   1.000
_cell.length_c   1.000
_cell.angle_alpha   90.00
_cell.angle_beta   90.00
_cell.angle_gamma   90.00
#
_symmetry.space_group_name_H-M   'P 1'
#
loop_
_entity.id
_entity.type
_entity.pdbx_description
1 polymer ?
#
loop_
_entity_poly.entity_id
_entity_poly.type
_entity_poly.pdbx_seq_one_letter_code
_entity_poly.pdbx_strand_id
1 'polypeptide(L)'
;MGRSCRSKRKKATTSPVAGADDDADRITALPLELRARIASLLDFRQVVQLSVLSKPWRDVHLHAPAVEIHLHDFLRHQHLYFDAVHKVPGILDEGAILGARVALARRAQGGSKADTLRLGYVADDVRMQRHAGRIMALADAREIHVLAISRDGEVRDPWPLDLPPAARDLEIRARAHLVPAIAGPGAAALQMLRLDKVVLGELPRLPSLRFLSLDDVTVEAPFAPGAWCPLLEELVADSCKVLHPRVDIRLPHLKFLDLEEFDVRPRGHSDGPPFGEITIDAPELAELDVDASPWNTVDFKSFTLRAPRLKRLWWHHQFAERVRIDVGEPGSVEEGWIELMSVYSREIKYYDEQMMQMLAGLLNDVPPESIADVTRPYRTRVKYTEVEDGEVTTEEKITCDLRALMSRGT
;
A
#
# COMPACT_ATOMS: atom_id res chain seq x y z
N MET A 1 -27.27 -30.51 86.71
CA MET A 1 -25.84 -30.75 87.04
C MET A 1 -25.12 -31.12 85.76
N GLY A 2 -24.29 -30.28 85.26
CA GLY A 2 -23.56 -30.54 83.99
C GLY A 2 -22.47 -29.48 83.81
N ARG A 3 -21.25 -29.80 84.13
CA ARG A 3 -20.11 -28.91 84.21
C ARG A 3 -19.63 -28.49 82.78
N SER A 4 -19.54 -27.19 82.54
CA SER A 4 -18.90 -26.58 81.44
C SER A 4 -17.37 -26.75 81.50
N CYS A 5 -16.76 -27.31 80.46
CA CYS A 5 -15.33 -27.41 80.30
C CYS A 5 -14.84 -26.32 79.36
N ARG A 6 -14.24 -25.27 79.85
CA ARG A 6 -13.70 -24.12 79.11
C ARG A 6 -12.27 -24.48 78.69
N SER A 7 -12.08 -24.84 77.42
CA SER A 7 -10.76 -25.05 76.86
C SER A 7 -10.09 -23.70 76.53
N LYS A 8 -8.95 -23.43 77.13
CA LYS A 8 -8.11 -22.28 76.84
C LYS A 8 -7.30 -22.52 75.57
N ARG A 9 -7.66 -21.82 74.49
CA ARG A 9 -6.89 -21.81 73.29
C ARG A 9 -5.69 -20.85 73.45
N LYS A 10 -4.45 -21.38 73.44
CA LYS A 10 -3.21 -20.61 73.34
C LYS A 10 -3.16 -19.83 72.04
N LYS A 11 -2.98 -18.51 72.12
CA LYS A 11 -2.59 -17.65 71.01
C LYS A 11 -1.17 -18.01 70.59
N ALA A 12 -1.02 -18.58 69.42
CA ALA A 12 0.26 -18.64 68.70
C ALA A 12 0.56 -17.25 68.15
N THR A 13 1.63 -16.64 68.61
CA THR A 13 2.24 -15.45 68.05
C THR A 13 2.91 -15.84 66.70
N THR A 14 2.25 -15.65 65.60
CA THR A 14 2.87 -15.71 64.28
C THR A 14 3.62 -14.41 64.04
N SER A 15 4.95 -14.49 63.99
CA SER A 15 5.81 -13.42 63.47
C SER A 15 5.36 -12.98 62.08
N PRO A 16 5.38 -11.68 61.74
CA PRO A 16 5.09 -11.25 60.40
C PRO A 16 6.20 -11.75 59.50
N VAL A 17 5.83 -12.59 58.53
CA VAL A 17 6.69 -12.93 57.38
C VAL A 17 6.86 -11.64 56.57
N ALA A 18 8.04 -11.05 56.68
CA ALA A 18 8.50 -10.01 55.78
C ALA A 18 8.70 -10.68 54.39
N GLY A 19 7.77 -10.48 53.47
CA GLY A 19 7.88 -11.09 52.15
C GLY A 19 6.60 -11.04 51.33
N ALA A 20 5.85 -9.91 51.34
CA ALA A 20 4.63 -9.76 50.56
C ALA A 20 4.48 -8.34 49.94
N ASP A 21 5.58 -7.71 49.55
CA ASP A 21 5.57 -6.41 48.94
C ASP A 21 6.20 -6.40 47.49
N ASP A 22 6.44 -7.58 46.91
CA ASP A 22 7.12 -7.71 45.62
C ASP A 22 6.17 -7.96 44.43
N ASP A 23 4.85 -7.96 44.66
CA ASP A 23 3.81 -7.98 43.65
C ASP A 23 3.27 -6.57 43.34
N ALA A 24 4.08 -5.55 43.53
CA ALA A 24 3.75 -4.22 43.05
C ALA A 24 3.55 -4.32 41.51
N ASP A 25 2.36 -3.99 41.06
CA ASP A 25 1.98 -3.97 39.64
C ASP A 25 2.95 -3.06 38.85
N ARG A 26 4.01 -3.68 38.34
CA ARG A 26 5.12 -3.01 37.65
C ARG A 26 4.63 -2.21 36.42
N ILE A 27 3.54 -2.64 35.79
CA ILE A 27 2.96 -1.98 34.64
C ILE A 27 2.31 -0.66 35.07
N THR A 28 1.63 -0.65 36.20
CA THR A 28 1.01 0.56 36.76
C THR A 28 2.03 1.58 37.26
N ALA A 29 3.22 1.13 37.65
CA ALA A 29 4.33 1.99 38.07
C ALA A 29 5.07 2.68 36.90
N LEU A 30 4.80 2.30 35.65
CA LEU A 30 5.42 2.93 34.47
C LEU A 30 5.01 4.40 34.34
N PRO A 31 5.88 5.28 33.83
CA PRO A 31 5.55 6.64 33.46
C PRO A 31 4.35 6.68 32.47
N LEU A 32 3.58 7.77 32.50
CA LEU A 32 2.37 7.91 31.70
C LEU A 32 2.63 7.70 30.19
N GLU A 33 3.77 8.19 29.69
CA GLU A 33 4.18 8.08 28.29
C GLU A 33 4.36 6.61 27.87
N LEU A 34 4.97 5.79 28.73
CA LEU A 34 5.13 4.36 28.46
C LEU A 34 3.81 3.61 28.50
N ARG A 35 2.94 3.95 29.49
CA ARG A 35 1.58 3.40 29.56
C ARG A 35 0.75 3.79 28.34
N ALA A 36 0.87 5.03 27.87
CA ALA A 36 0.21 5.52 26.67
C ALA A 36 0.69 4.77 25.40
N ARG A 37 1.99 4.48 25.33
CA ARG A 37 2.58 3.70 24.23
C ARG A 37 2.13 2.24 24.26
N ILE A 38 2.03 1.62 25.45
CA ILE A 38 1.45 0.28 25.59
C ILE A 38 -0.03 0.30 25.17
N ALA A 39 -0.80 1.30 25.61
CA ALA A 39 -2.20 1.44 25.27
C ALA A 39 -2.43 1.60 23.75
N SER A 40 -1.49 2.20 23.02
CA SER A 40 -1.60 2.34 21.56
C SER A 40 -1.48 1.02 20.78
N LEU A 41 -1.13 -0.09 21.45
CA LEU A 41 -1.14 -1.44 20.87
C LEU A 41 -2.50 -2.16 21.05
N LEU A 42 -3.42 -1.53 21.76
CA LEU A 42 -4.77 -2.05 22.01
C LEU A 42 -5.79 -1.27 21.19
N ASP A 43 -6.91 -1.91 20.87
CA ASP A 43 -8.03 -1.17 20.29
C ASP A 43 -8.55 -0.10 21.29
N PHE A 44 -9.10 0.97 20.78
CA PHE A 44 -9.51 2.11 21.60
C PHE A 44 -10.60 1.77 22.63
N ARG A 45 -11.44 0.77 22.35
CA ARG A 45 -12.45 0.27 23.28
C ARG A 45 -11.79 -0.36 24.50
N GLN A 46 -10.77 -1.18 24.29
CA GLN A 46 -9.99 -1.81 25.39
C GLN A 46 -9.28 -0.75 26.21
N VAL A 47 -8.68 0.26 25.56
CA VAL A 47 -8.03 1.38 26.26
C VAL A 47 -9.02 2.16 27.14
N VAL A 48 -10.21 2.44 26.63
CA VAL A 48 -11.28 3.10 27.40
C VAL A 48 -11.73 2.21 28.54
N GLN A 49 -11.87 0.91 28.36
CA GLN A 49 -12.19 -0.03 29.43
C GLN A 49 -11.13 -0.04 30.53
N LEU A 50 -9.84 -0.07 30.18
CA LEU A 50 -8.75 0.04 31.15
C LEU A 50 -8.85 1.32 31.99
N SER A 51 -9.25 2.42 31.38
CA SER A 51 -9.43 3.72 32.05
C SER A 51 -10.50 3.71 33.14
N VAL A 52 -11.49 2.83 33.03
CA VAL A 52 -12.56 2.64 34.01
C VAL A 52 -12.13 1.70 35.14
N LEU A 53 -11.33 0.67 34.83
CA LEU A 53 -10.94 -0.38 35.76
C LEU A 53 -9.85 0.05 36.76
N SER A 54 -8.99 0.99 36.38
CA SER A 54 -7.83 1.35 37.17
C SER A 54 -7.54 2.85 37.18
N LYS A 55 -7.40 3.43 38.38
CA LYS A 55 -7.08 4.86 38.54
C LYS A 55 -5.81 5.30 37.78
N PRO A 56 -4.70 4.56 37.83
CA PRO A 56 -3.48 4.91 37.10
C PRO A 56 -3.65 4.90 35.59
N TRP A 57 -4.64 4.19 35.06
CA TRP A 57 -4.93 4.10 33.62
C TRP A 57 -6.03 5.06 33.16
N ARG A 58 -6.63 5.82 34.08
CA ARG A 58 -7.80 6.68 33.81
C ARG A 58 -7.59 7.61 32.63
N ASP A 59 -6.43 8.25 32.53
CA ASP A 59 -6.17 9.28 31.53
C ASP A 59 -5.27 8.80 30.38
N VAL A 60 -4.89 7.51 30.38
CA VAL A 60 -3.98 6.96 29.36
C VAL A 60 -4.54 7.08 27.95
N HIS A 61 -5.87 6.90 27.78
CA HIS A 61 -6.56 7.06 26.50
C HIS A 61 -6.44 8.47 25.90
N LEU A 62 -6.17 9.48 26.74
CA LEU A 62 -5.97 10.87 26.29
C LEU A 62 -4.58 11.09 25.68
N HIS A 63 -3.61 10.23 26.00
CA HIS A 63 -2.21 10.41 25.62
C HIS A 63 -1.67 9.32 24.68
N ALA A 64 -2.46 8.29 24.35
CA ALA A 64 -2.05 7.24 23.44
C ALA A 64 -1.71 7.83 22.05
N PRO A 65 -0.50 7.67 21.49
CA PRO A 65 -0.14 8.27 20.20
C PRO A 65 -0.93 7.68 19.03
N ALA A 66 -1.32 6.41 19.10
CA ALA A 66 -2.17 5.78 18.10
C ALA A 66 -3.55 5.46 18.68
N VAL A 67 -4.55 5.61 17.83
CA VAL A 67 -5.95 5.29 18.11
C VAL A 67 -6.43 4.29 17.07
N GLU A 68 -6.91 3.14 17.52
CA GLU A 68 -7.44 2.09 16.66
C GLU A 68 -8.92 1.83 16.96
N ILE A 69 -9.78 1.98 15.97
CA ILE A 69 -11.24 1.82 16.10
C ILE A 69 -11.78 1.03 14.91
N HIS A 70 -12.35 -0.13 15.20
CA HIS A 70 -13.04 -0.95 14.21
C HIS A 70 -14.55 -0.85 14.42
N LEU A 71 -15.26 -0.09 13.57
CA LEU A 71 -16.70 0.13 13.72
C LEU A 71 -17.53 -1.16 13.55
N HIS A 72 -17.01 -2.12 12.80
CA HIS A 72 -17.66 -3.43 12.68
C HIS A 72 -17.67 -4.24 13.99
N ASP A 73 -16.77 -3.97 14.94
CA ASP A 73 -16.76 -4.61 16.26
C ASP A 73 -17.90 -4.13 17.16
N PHE A 74 -18.55 -3.02 16.79
CA PHE A 74 -19.73 -2.49 17.48
C PHE A 74 -21.06 -3.03 16.92
N LEU A 75 -21.01 -4.03 16.02
CA LEU A 75 -22.22 -4.70 15.56
C LEU A 75 -22.66 -5.75 16.58
N ARG A 76 -23.91 -5.64 17.00
CA ARG A 76 -24.57 -6.70 17.76
C ARG A 76 -24.91 -7.82 16.79
N HIS A 77 -24.63 -9.07 17.18
CA HIS A 77 -24.82 -10.27 16.35
C HIS A 77 -23.82 -10.44 15.19
N GLN A 78 -22.52 -10.26 15.46
CA GLN A 78 -21.43 -10.49 14.49
C GLN A 78 -21.49 -11.85 13.75
N HIS A 79 -22.02 -12.90 14.39
CA HIS A 79 -22.12 -14.22 13.79
C HIS A 79 -23.00 -14.31 12.53
N LEU A 80 -23.93 -13.37 12.37
CA LEU A 80 -24.82 -13.29 11.19
C LEU A 80 -24.24 -12.42 10.06
N TYR A 81 -23.14 -11.73 10.31
CA TYR A 81 -22.59 -10.76 9.37
C TYR A 81 -21.72 -11.40 8.27
N PHE A 82 -21.10 -12.52 8.57
CA PHE A 82 -20.25 -13.27 7.63
C PHE A 82 -20.97 -14.46 6.97
N ASP A 83 -22.23 -14.70 7.35
CA ASP A 83 -23.01 -15.74 6.70
C ASP A 83 -23.59 -15.16 5.39
N ALA A 84 -22.93 -15.50 4.27
CA ALA A 84 -23.26 -15.00 2.93
C ALA A 84 -24.70 -15.28 2.46
N VAL A 85 -25.47 -16.07 3.23
CA VAL A 85 -26.83 -16.49 2.87
C VAL A 85 -27.91 -15.61 3.50
N HIS A 86 -27.63 -14.91 4.60
CA HIS A 86 -28.63 -14.12 5.32
C HIS A 86 -28.18 -12.67 5.48
N LYS A 87 -28.59 -11.80 4.57
CA LYS A 87 -28.37 -10.33 4.57
C LYS A 87 -29.16 -9.63 5.70
N VAL A 88 -28.96 -10.04 6.96
CA VAL A 88 -29.55 -9.32 8.11
C VAL A 88 -28.62 -8.15 8.46
N PRO A 89 -29.08 -6.89 8.34
CA PRO A 89 -28.28 -5.76 8.74
C PRO A 89 -27.96 -5.87 10.23
N GLY A 90 -26.69 -5.94 10.59
CA GLY A 90 -26.26 -5.93 11.98
C GLY A 90 -26.76 -4.64 12.67
N ILE A 91 -27.20 -4.76 13.91
CA ILE A 91 -27.62 -3.61 14.72
C ILE A 91 -26.34 -2.96 15.28
N LEU A 92 -26.09 -1.73 14.85
CA LEU A 92 -24.94 -0.95 15.33
C LEU A 92 -25.19 -0.51 16.78
N ASP A 93 -24.21 -0.73 17.66
CA ASP A 93 -24.25 -0.22 19.04
C ASP A 93 -23.87 1.27 19.07
N GLU A 94 -24.87 2.09 18.78
CA GLU A 94 -24.73 3.56 18.75
C GLU A 94 -24.21 4.12 20.09
N GLY A 95 -24.56 3.49 21.24
CA GLY A 95 -24.11 3.91 22.55
C GLY A 95 -22.61 3.73 22.74
N ALA A 96 -22.06 2.60 22.29
CA ALA A 96 -20.63 2.34 22.36
C ALA A 96 -19.83 3.27 21.44
N ILE A 97 -20.31 3.49 20.22
CA ILE A 97 -19.69 4.44 19.27
C ILE A 97 -19.75 5.89 19.82
N LEU A 98 -20.86 6.29 20.43
CA LEU A 98 -20.95 7.58 21.07
C LEU A 98 -19.93 7.71 22.21
N GLY A 99 -19.75 6.67 23.02
CA GLY A 99 -18.71 6.62 24.05
C GLY A 99 -17.30 6.84 23.51
N ALA A 100 -16.95 6.16 22.43
CA ALA A 100 -15.66 6.35 21.76
C ALA A 100 -15.48 7.79 21.25
N ARG A 101 -16.52 8.35 20.62
CA ARG A 101 -16.51 9.75 20.15
C ARG A 101 -16.38 10.77 21.28
N VAL A 102 -17.06 10.56 22.41
CA VAL A 102 -16.92 11.42 23.59
C VAL A 102 -15.50 11.39 24.14
N ALA A 103 -14.88 10.20 24.19
CA ALA A 103 -13.49 10.06 24.62
C ALA A 103 -12.52 10.81 23.69
N LEU A 104 -12.70 10.68 22.36
CA LEU A 104 -11.91 11.44 21.37
C LEU A 104 -12.15 12.96 21.47
N ALA A 105 -13.40 13.40 21.68
CA ALA A 105 -13.71 14.81 21.86
C ALA A 105 -13.03 15.41 23.11
N ARG A 106 -13.00 14.66 24.23
CA ARG A 106 -12.25 15.05 25.45
C ARG A 106 -10.76 15.16 25.19
N ARG A 107 -10.22 14.23 24.43
CA ARG A 107 -8.81 14.25 24.01
C ARG A 107 -8.50 15.52 23.21
N ALA A 108 -9.32 15.82 22.17
CA ALA A 108 -9.16 17.02 21.35
C ALA A 108 -9.27 18.31 22.17
N GLN A 109 -10.21 18.38 23.15
CA GLN A 109 -10.35 19.52 24.08
C GLN A 109 -9.12 19.70 24.96
N GLY A 110 -8.46 18.59 25.35
CA GLY A 110 -7.20 18.60 26.08
C GLY A 110 -5.97 18.98 25.24
N GLY A 111 -6.15 19.27 23.97
CA GLY A 111 -5.04 19.60 23.03
C GLY A 111 -4.17 18.41 22.61
N SER A 112 -4.53 17.19 22.99
CA SER A 112 -3.80 15.99 22.63
C SER A 112 -4.31 15.44 21.29
N LYS A 113 -3.49 15.52 20.24
CA LYS A 113 -3.78 14.94 18.92
C LYS A 113 -3.28 13.50 18.84
N ALA A 114 -3.92 12.69 18.02
CA ALA A 114 -3.37 11.38 17.65
C ALA A 114 -2.32 11.56 16.56
N ASP A 115 -1.20 10.85 16.66
CA ASP A 115 -0.25 10.78 15.56
C ASP A 115 -0.83 9.89 14.45
N THR A 116 -1.36 8.72 14.85
CA THR A 116 -1.91 7.70 13.96
C THR A 116 -3.36 7.36 14.33
N LEU A 117 -4.23 7.31 13.34
CA LEU A 117 -5.60 6.77 13.43
C LEU A 117 -5.70 5.52 12.55
N ARG A 118 -6.05 4.37 13.14
CA ARG A 118 -6.47 3.17 12.42
C ARG A 118 -7.97 3.00 12.53
N LEU A 119 -8.65 2.98 11.39
CA LEU A 119 -10.10 3.00 11.32
C LEU A 119 -10.62 1.90 10.40
N GLY A 120 -11.35 0.92 10.98
CA GLY A 120 -12.02 -0.14 10.22
C GLY A 120 -13.52 0.06 10.17
N TYR A 121 -14.15 -0.01 8.99
CA TYR A 121 -15.60 0.09 8.85
C TYR A 121 -16.10 -0.52 7.55
N VAL A 122 -17.41 -0.72 7.50
CA VAL A 122 -18.12 -1.20 6.31
C VAL A 122 -18.44 0.00 5.43
N ALA A 123 -17.77 0.07 4.27
CA ALA A 123 -17.82 1.25 3.40
C ALA A 123 -19.17 1.45 2.67
N ASP A 124 -19.96 0.41 2.49
CA ASP A 124 -21.31 0.46 1.93
C ASP A 124 -22.41 0.74 3.00
N ASP A 125 -22.05 0.88 4.29
CA ASP A 125 -22.97 1.32 5.33
C ASP A 125 -22.86 2.83 5.59
N VAL A 126 -23.83 3.60 5.10
CA VAL A 126 -23.88 5.08 5.24
C VAL A 126 -23.81 5.55 6.70
N ARG A 127 -24.32 4.74 7.66
CA ARG A 127 -24.23 5.07 9.08
C ARG A 127 -22.79 4.95 9.57
N MET A 128 -22.11 3.86 9.20
CA MET A 128 -20.69 3.68 9.53
C MET A 128 -19.82 4.74 8.86
N GLN A 129 -20.06 5.09 7.60
CA GLN A 129 -19.36 6.21 6.94
C GLN A 129 -19.47 7.51 7.73
N ARG A 130 -20.69 7.86 8.19
CA ARG A 130 -20.91 9.08 9.02
C ARG A 130 -20.15 9.02 10.35
N HIS A 131 -20.11 7.86 11.00
CA HIS A 131 -19.35 7.70 12.24
C HIS A 131 -17.85 7.77 11.97
N ALA A 132 -17.36 7.12 10.92
CA ALA A 132 -15.97 7.16 10.48
C ALA A 132 -15.51 8.61 10.22
N GLY A 133 -16.26 9.38 9.44
CA GLY A 133 -15.93 10.79 9.17
C GLY A 133 -15.88 11.64 10.45
N ARG A 134 -16.80 11.43 11.39
CA ARG A 134 -16.79 12.15 12.69
C ARG A 134 -15.60 11.74 13.57
N ILE A 135 -15.22 10.46 13.55
CA ILE A 135 -14.05 9.95 14.29
C ILE A 135 -12.77 10.53 13.69
N MET A 136 -12.62 10.53 12.37
CA MET A 136 -11.47 11.13 11.69
C MET A 136 -11.33 12.62 12.03
N ALA A 137 -12.43 13.38 11.98
CA ALA A 137 -12.43 14.81 12.31
C ALA A 137 -12.05 15.07 13.78
N LEU A 138 -12.48 14.21 14.72
CA LEU A 138 -12.13 14.34 16.14
C LEU A 138 -10.70 13.91 16.46
N ALA A 139 -10.20 12.88 15.80
CA ALA A 139 -8.85 12.41 15.99
C ALA A 139 -7.83 13.42 15.44
N ASP A 140 -8.16 14.12 14.35
CA ASP A 140 -7.30 15.08 13.62
C ASP A 140 -5.86 14.55 13.51
N ALA A 141 -5.75 13.27 13.09
CA ALA A 141 -4.47 12.56 13.05
C ALA A 141 -3.66 12.93 11.81
N ARG A 142 -2.35 12.85 11.93
CA ARG A 142 -1.42 13.06 10.82
C ARG A 142 -1.40 11.88 9.87
N GLU A 143 -1.39 10.68 10.40
CA GLU A 143 -1.35 9.40 9.69
C GLU A 143 -2.69 8.69 9.86
N ILE A 144 -3.31 8.30 8.76
CA ILE A 144 -4.64 7.68 8.76
C ILE A 144 -4.57 6.37 7.96
N HIS A 145 -4.92 5.27 8.62
CA HIS A 145 -5.08 3.97 7.99
C HIS A 145 -6.55 3.58 7.99
N VAL A 146 -7.09 3.33 6.83
CA VAL A 146 -8.48 2.93 6.63
C VAL A 146 -8.55 1.49 6.16
N LEU A 147 -9.21 0.64 6.93
CA LEU A 147 -9.61 -0.71 6.51
C LEU A 147 -11.08 -0.66 6.08
N ALA A 148 -11.32 -0.61 4.78
CA ALA A 148 -12.64 -0.62 4.23
C ALA A 148 -13.10 -2.06 3.92
N ILE A 149 -14.33 -2.40 4.31
CA ILE A 149 -14.95 -3.69 4.05
C ILE A 149 -16.23 -3.43 3.27
N SER A 150 -16.54 -4.25 2.27
CA SER A 150 -17.83 -4.24 1.59
C SER A 150 -18.64 -5.50 1.95
N ARG A 151 -19.96 -5.36 2.02
CA ARG A 151 -20.88 -6.47 2.23
C ARG A 151 -21.13 -7.27 0.96
N ASP A 152 -21.26 -6.57 -0.15
CA ASP A 152 -21.75 -7.12 -1.42
C ASP A 152 -20.62 -7.43 -2.42
N GLY A 153 -19.36 -7.33 -2.02
CA GLY A 153 -18.20 -7.68 -2.82
C GLY A 153 -17.77 -6.60 -3.83
N GLU A 154 -18.72 -5.79 -4.35
CA GLU A 154 -18.41 -4.68 -5.26
C GLU A 154 -19.18 -3.44 -4.83
N VAL A 155 -18.48 -2.41 -4.40
CA VAL A 155 -19.05 -1.07 -4.21
C VAL A 155 -18.65 -0.23 -5.41
N ARG A 156 -19.62 0.12 -6.24
CA ARG A 156 -19.39 0.92 -7.46
C ARG A 156 -19.58 2.41 -7.22
N ASP A 157 -20.30 2.79 -6.18
CA ASP A 157 -20.50 4.19 -5.83
C ASP A 157 -19.32 4.72 -5.02
N PRO A 158 -18.80 5.92 -5.34
CA PRO A 158 -17.75 6.56 -4.56
C PRO A 158 -18.19 6.75 -3.12
N TRP A 159 -17.45 6.15 -2.18
CA TRP A 159 -17.70 6.40 -0.77
C TRP A 159 -16.85 7.59 -0.29
N PRO A 160 -17.44 8.52 0.48
CA PRO A 160 -16.76 9.76 0.86
C PRO A 160 -15.70 9.48 1.94
N LEU A 161 -14.55 10.11 1.78
CA LEU A 161 -13.45 10.10 2.73
C LEU A 161 -12.94 11.52 2.95
N ASP A 162 -13.53 12.20 3.95
CA ASP A 162 -13.17 13.57 4.31
C ASP A 162 -11.97 13.60 5.25
N LEU A 163 -10.81 14.03 4.75
CA LEU A 163 -9.58 14.08 5.52
C LEU A 163 -9.51 15.34 6.41
N PRO A 164 -9.12 15.17 7.70
CA PRO A 164 -8.93 16.29 8.60
C PRO A 164 -7.70 17.14 8.22
N PRO A 165 -7.59 18.40 8.69
CA PRO A 165 -6.51 19.30 8.31
C PRO A 165 -5.09 18.81 8.65
N ALA A 166 -4.95 17.98 9.67
CA ALA A 166 -3.65 17.44 10.08
C ALA A 166 -3.16 16.31 9.18
N ALA A 167 -4.03 15.66 8.39
CA ALA A 167 -3.67 14.50 7.57
C ALA A 167 -2.53 14.82 6.59
N ARG A 168 -1.53 13.95 6.56
CA ARG A 168 -0.39 13.99 5.64
C ARG A 168 -0.18 12.65 4.97
N ASP A 169 -0.48 11.58 5.68
CA ASP A 169 -0.23 10.21 5.26
C ASP A 169 -1.56 9.45 5.32
N LEU A 170 -1.96 8.87 4.19
CA LEU A 170 -3.21 8.10 4.06
C LEU A 170 -2.90 6.73 3.46
N GLU A 171 -3.36 5.71 4.15
CA GLU A 171 -3.38 4.33 3.66
C GLU A 171 -4.83 3.83 3.64
N ILE A 172 -5.27 3.30 2.50
CA ILE A 172 -6.58 2.69 2.33
C ILE A 172 -6.38 1.25 1.89
N ARG A 173 -6.81 0.31 2.74
CA ARG A 173 -6.89 -1.11 2.41
C ARG A 173 -8.35 -1.50 2.27
N ALA A 174 -8.71 -2.02 1.11
CA ALA A 174 -10.04 -2.54 0.88
C ALA A 174 -10.02 -4.07 0.79
N ARG A 175 -11.08 -4.73 1.32
CA ARG A 175 -11.27 -6.19 1.13
C ARG A 175 -12.18 -6.49 -0.07
N ALA A 176 -12.61 -5.47 -0.76
CA ALA A 176 -13.43 -5.52 -1.97
C ALA A 176 -13.14 -4.28 -2.81
N HIS A 177 -13.46 -4.33 -4.09
CA HIS A 177 -13.27 -3.21 -5.01
C HIS A 177 -14.13 -2.02 -4.58
N LEU A 178 -13.50 -1.01 -4.03
CA LEU A 178 -14.12 0.23 -3.59
C LEU A 178 -13.57 1.40 -4.39
N VAL A 179 -14.44 2.35 -4.65
CA VAL A 179 -14.06 3.62 -5.30
C VAL A 179 -14.03 4.72 -4.23
N PRO A 180 -12.86 5.10 -3.70
CA PRO A 180 -12.79 6.15 -2.69
C PRO A 180 -12.90 7.55 -3.31
N ALA A 181 -13.67 8.43 -2.66
CA ALA A 181 -13.74 9.85 -2.96
C ALA A 181 -12.99 10.62 -1.88
N ILE A 182 -11.68 10.84 -2.07
CA ILE A 182 -10.83 11.55 -1.12
C ILE A 182 -11.12 13.04 -1.21
N ALA A 183 -11.54 13.64 -0.10
CA ALA A 183 -11.93 15.04 0.01
C ALA A 183 -11.47 15.65 1.35
N GLY A 184 -11.97 16.85 1.65
CA GLY A 184 -11.70 17.54 2.90
C GLY A 184 -10.43 18.39 2.89
N PRO A 185 -10.21 19.17 3.98
CA PRO A 185 -9.11 20.14 4.05
C PRO A 185 -7.72 19.48 4.06
N GLY A 186 -7.61 18.22 4.51
CA GLY A 186 -6.35 17.48 4.52
C GLY A 186 -5.92 16.98 3.14
N ALA A 187 -6.85 16.80 2.18
CA ALA A 187 -6.54 16.25 0.87
C ALA A 187 -5.45 17.06 0.12
N ALA A 188 -5.53 18.39 0.15
CA ALA A 188 -4.53 19.25 -0.49
C ALA A 188 -3.14 19.24 0.18
N ALA A 189 -3.08 18.80 1.43
CA ALA A 189 -1.85 18.74 2.22
C ALA A 189 -1.26 17.33 2.32
N LEU A 190 -1.91 16.34 1.69
CA LEU A 190 -1.50 14.94 1.69
C LEU A 190 -0.15 14.78 1.00
N GLN A 191 0.78 14.09 1.65
CA GLN A 191 2.15 13.86 1.17
C GLN A 191 2.36 12.42 0.73
N MET A 192 1.67 11.47 1.36
CA MET A 192 1.77 10.05 1.08
C MET A 192 0.37 9.44 0.92
N LEU A 193 0.19 8.66 -0.13
CA LEU A 193 -1.04 7.90 -0.39
C LEU A 193 -0.69 6.45 -0.76
N ARG A 194 -1.26 5.50 -0.02
CA ARG A 194 -1.23 4.08 -0.35
C ARG A 194 -2.64 3.55 -0.53
N LEU A 195 -2.87 2.89 -1.64
CA LEU A 195 -4.16 2.31 -2.01
C LEU A 195 -3.97 0.82 -2.30
N ASP A 196 -4.73 -0.03 -1.63
CA ASP A 196 -4.71 -1.49 -1.79
C ASP A 196 -6.13 -1.98 -2.11
N LYS A 197 -6.29 -2.71 -3.21
CA LYS A 197 -7.55 -3.33 -3.69
C LYS A 197 -8.71 -2.35 -3.89
N VAL A 198 -8.43 -1.20 -4.51
CA VAL A 198 -9.45 -0.21 -4.81
C VAL A 198 -9.65 -0.03 -6.32
N VAL A 199 -10.84 0.44 -6.70
CA VAL A 199 -11.11 0.89 -8.06
C VAL A 199 -11.04 2.41 -8.10
N LEU A 200 -10.19 2.95 -8.97
CA LEU A 200 -10.02 4.38 -9.19
C LEU A 200 -10.74 4.82 -10.47
N GLY A 201 -11.74 5.69 -10.32
CA GLY A 201 -12.23 6.49 -11.43
C GLY A 201 -11.26 7.64 -11.69
N GLU A 202 -11.43 8.73 -10.95
CA GLU A 202 -10.54 9.88 -10.97
C GLU A 202 -10.10 10.22 -9.54
N LEU A 203 -8.80 10.41 -9.34
CA LEU A 203 -8.30 10.97 -8.09
C LEU A 203 -8.52 12.49 -8.08
N PRO A 204 -8.86 13.08 -6.91
CA PRO A 204 -8.84 14.53 -6.78
C PRO A 204 -7.41 15.05 -6.95
N ARG A 205 -7.29 16.34 -7.23
CA ARG A 205 -5.97 16.96 -7.29
C ARG A 205 -5.32 17.00 -5.91
N LEU A 206 -4.18 16.30 -5.79
CA LEU A 206 -3.36 16.17 -4.58
C LEU A 206 -2.03 16.92 -4.75
N PRO A 207 -2.01 18.25 -4.64
CA PRO A 207 -0.90 19.08 -5.07
C PRO A 207 0.37 18.92 -4.23
N SER A 208 0.25 18.36 -3.03
CA SER A 208 1.39 18.17 -2.13
C SER A 208 1.90 16.71 -2.09
N LEU A 209 1.27 15.81 -2.86
CA LEU A 209 1.60 14.38 -2.83
C LEU A 209 3.00 14.15 -3.42
N ARG A 210 3.83 13.42 -2.66
CA ARG A 210 5.19 13.05 -3.03
C ARG A 210 5.38 11.55 -3.24
N PHE A 211 4.60 10.75 -2.55
CA PHE A 211 4.63 9.29 -2.63
C PHE A 211 3.25 8.75 -2.95
N LEU A 212 3.14 7.92 -3.99
CA LEU A 212 1.93 7.19 -4.36
C LEU A 212 2.26 5.71 -4.54
N SER A 213 1.58 4.86 -3.77
CA SER A 213 1.65 3.40 -3.93
C SER A 213 0.26 2.86 -4.24
N LEU A 214 0.17 2.08 -5.29
CA LEU A 214 -1.01 1.40 -5.78
C LEU A 214 -0.73 -0.11 -5.76
N ASP A 215 -1.54 -0.89 -5.04
CA ASP A 215 -1.41 -2.34 -4.92
C ASP A 215 -2.76 -3.00 -5.25
N ASP A 216 -2.79 -3.86 -6.24
CA ASP A 216 -4.00 -4.51 -6.79
C ASP A 216 -5.12 -3.48 -7.12
N VAL A 217 -4.72 -2.37 -7.76
CA VAL A 217 -5.62 -1.25 -8.08
C VAL A 217 -6.10 -1.34 -9.52
N THR A 218 -7.42 -1.21 -9.72
CA THR A 218 -8.01 -1.07 -11.04
C THR A 218 -8.28 0.40 -11.36
N VAL A 219 -7.68 0.93 -12.43
CA VAL A 219 -7.87 2.31 -12.87
C VAL A 219 -8.81 2.34 -14.07
N GLU A 220 -9.98 2.96 -13.92
CA GLU A 220 -11.00 3.05 -14.97
C GLU A 220 -10.83 4.27 -15.90
N ALA A 221 -10.20 5.32 -15.39
CA ALA A 221 -9.89 6.56 -16.14
C ALA A 221 -8.51 6.48 -16.81
N PRO A 222 -8.18 7.41 -17.73
CA PRO A 222 -6.82 7.56 -18.23
C PRO A 222 -5.82 7.73 -17.08
N PHE A 223 -4.78 6.89 -17.06
CA PHE A 223 -3.76 6.97 -16.01
C PHE A 223 -2.75 8.07 -16.37
N ALA A 224 -2.98 9.26 -15.79
CA ALA A 224 -2.17 10.44 -15.99
C ALA A 224 -1.86 11.11 -14.64
N PRO A 225 -0.99 10.51 -13.80
CA PRO A 225 -0.76 10.96 -12.42
C PRO A 225 -0.25 12.40 -12.33
N GLY A 226 0.41 12.94 -13.33
CA GLY A 226 0.84 14.33 -13.37
C GLY A 226 -0.31 15.35 -13.30
N ALA A 227 -1.51 14.98 -13.73
CA ALA A 227 -2.70 15.82 -13.60
C ALA A 227 -3.21 15.88 -12.15
N TRP A 228 -2.99 14.81 -11.38
CA TRP A 228 -3.47 14.68 -10.00
C TRP A 228 -2.41 15.10 -8.98
N CYS A 229 -1.15 14.68 -9.20
CA CYS A 229 -0.05 14.74 -8.25
C CYS A 229 1.20 15.36 -8.89
N PRO A 230 1.21 16.67 -9.19
CA PRO A 230 2.29 17.31 -9.96
C PRO A 230 3.67 17.32 -9.25
N LEU A 231 3.70 17.13 -7.93
CA LEU A 231 4.93 17.10 -7.13
C LEU A 231 5.35 15.68 -6.74
N LEU A 232 4.82 14.64 -7.42
CA LEU A 232 5.13 13.25 -7.11
C LEU A 232 6.61 12.96 -7.34
N GLU A 233 7.26 12.38 -6.33
CA GLU A 233 8.67 12.00 -6.33
C GLU A 233 8.84 10.48 -6.48
N GLU A 234 7.90 9.69 -5.96
CA GLU A 234 7.95 8.24 -5.98
C GLU A 234 6.58 7.66 -6.37
N LEU A 235 6.58 6.78 -7.35
CA LEU A 235 5.39 6.03 -7.82
C LEU A 235 5.70 4.54 -7.83
N VAL A 236 4.92 3.78 -7.07
CA VAL A 236 4.93 2.32 -7.04
C VAL A 236 3.55 1.82 -7.49
N ALA A 237 3.51 0.94 -8.46
CA ALA A 237 2.28 0.37 -8.99
C ALA A 237 2.47 -1.15 -9.16
N ASP A 238 1.96 -1.91 -8.19
CA ASP A 238 2.02 -3.36 -8.14
C ASP A 238 0.66 -3.97 -8.47
N SER A 239 0.64 -4.98 -9.32
CA SER A 239 -0.56 -5.74 -9.74
C SER A 239 -1.72 -4.85 -10.22
N CYS A 240 -1.37 -3.72 -10.84
CA CYS A 240 -2.32 -2.70 -11.26
C CYS A 240 -2.92 -2.98 -12.63
N LYS A 241 -4.22 -2.70 -12.80
CA LYS A 241 -4.94 -2.83 -14.07
C LYS A 241 -5.47 -1.49 -14.55
N VAL A 242 -4.95 -0.98 -15.65
CA VAL A 242 -5.43 0.25 -16.29
C VAL A 242 -6.39 -0.11 -17.43
N LEU A 243 -7.68 0.20 -17.27
CA LEU A 243 -8.72 -0.11 -18.26
C LEU A 243 -8.80 0.93 -19.40
N HIS A 244 -7.70 1.59 -19.68
CA HIS A 244 -7.56 2.58 -20.75
C HIS A 244 -6.32 2.27 -21.59
N PRO A 245 -6.36 2.45 -22.92
CA PRO A 245 -5.26 2.05 -23.79
C PRO A 245 -3.99 2.90 -23.66
N ARG A 246 -4.04 4.01 -22.94
CA ARG A 246 -2.90 4.93 -22.81
C ARG A 246 -2.62 5.25 -21.36
N VAL A 247 -1.33 5.21 -21.04
CA VAL A 247 -0.74 5.63 -19.77
C VAL A 247 0.23 6.77 -20.07
N ASP A 248 0.05 7.91 -19.40
CA ASP A 248 0.85 9.12 -19.62
C ASP A 248 1.42 9.61 -18.28
N ILE A 249 2.66 9.24 -17.99
CA ILE A 249 3.37 9.59 -16.75
C ILE A 249 4.29 10.76 -17.03
N ARG A 250 3.76 11.99 -16.95
CA ARG A 250 4.56 13.23 -17.07
C ARG A 250 4.72 13.87 -15.71
N LEU A 251 5.84 13.55 -15.06
CA LEU A 251 6.12 13.91 -13.68
C LEU A 251 7.52 14.52 -13.56
N PRO A 252 7.62 15.86 -13.52
CA PRO A 252 8.92 16.54 -13.55
C PRO A 252 9.82 16.26 -12.33
N HIS A 253 9.24 15.87 -11.21
CA HIS A 253 9.95 15.60 -9.96
C HIS A 253 10.09 14.13 -9.61
N LEU A 254 9.60 13.22 -10.47
CA LEU A 254 9.67 11.78 -10.22
C LEU A 254 11.12 11.31 -10.22
N LYS A 255 11.52 10.63 -9.14
CA LYS A 255 12.86 10.09 -8.91
C LYS A 255 12.91 8.58 -8.96
N PHE A 256 11.81 7.94 -8.55
CA PHE A 256 11.66 6.50 -8.48
C PHE A 256 10.33 6.08 -9.12
N LEU A 257 10.38 5.12 -10.02
CA LEU A 257 9.22 4.50 -10.66
C LEU A 257 9.36 2.99 -10.64
N ASP A 258 8.37 2.34 -10.07
CA ASP A 258 8.25 0.89 -10.01
C ASP A 258 6.91 0.46 -10.61
N LEU A 259 6.96 -0.42 -11.59
CA LEU A 259 5.80 -0.96 -12.31
C LEU A 259 5.89 -2.50 -12.27
N GLU A 260 5.33 -3.11 -11.25
CA GLU A 260 5.28 -4.55 -11.08
C GLU A 260 3.91 -5.09 -11.51
N GLU A 261 3.88 -6.10 -12.35
CA GLU A 261 2.63 -6.70 -12.90
C GLU A 261 1.63 -5.64 -13.40
N PHE A 262 2.14 -4.61 -14.07
CA PHE A 262 1.35 -3.47 -14.52
C PHE A 262 0.63 -3.77 -15.84
N ASP A 263 -0.68 -3.99 -15.78
CA ASP A 263 -1.52 -4.38 -16.91
C ASP A 263 -2.24 -3.17 -17.53
N VAL A 264 -2.07 -2.95 -18.84
CA VAL A 264 -2.76 -1.89 -19.59
C VAL A 264 -3.66 -2.51 -20.64
N ARG A 265 -4.92 -2.74 -20.27
CA ARG A 265 -5.87 -3.48 -21.09
C ARG A 265 -7.25 -2.81 -21.13
N PRO A 266 -7.72 -2.35 -22.29
CA PRO A 266 -9.06 -1.80 -22.42
C PRO A 266 -10.15 -2.83 -22.04
N ARG A 267 -11.26 -2.37 -21.50
CA ARG A 267 -12.40 -3.24 -21.14
C ARG A 267 -12.85 -4.09 -22.33
N GLY A 268 -13.08 -5.37 -22.07
CA GLY A 268 -13.67 -6.30 -23.05
C GLY A 268 -12.69 -6.94 -24.03
N HIS A 269 -11.39 -6.76 -23.83
CA HIS A 269 -10.35 -7.40 -24.65
C HIS A 269 -9.56 -8.37 -23.75
N SER A 270 -9.94 -9.64 -23.76
CA SER A 270 -9.19 -10.69 -23.04
C SER A 270 -8.08 -11.29 -23.91
N ASP A 271 -8.29 -11.38 -25.22
CA ASP A 271 -7.36 -12.04 -26.14
C ASP A 271 -7.23 -11.19 -27.42
N GLY A 272 -6.07 -10.59 -27.63
CA GLY A 272 -5.83 -9.76 -28.80
C GLY A 272 -4.39 -9.22 -28.86
N PRO A 273 -4.04 -8.44 -29.90
CA PRO A 273 -2.74 -7.82 -30.00
C PRO A 273 -2.52 -6.84 -28.83
N PRO A 274 -1.25 -6.54 -28.46
CA PRO A 274 -0.92 -5.63 -27.38
C PRO A 274 -1.56 -4.25 -27.61
N PHE A 275 -2.20 -3.73 -26.56
CA PHE A 275 -3.00 -2.49 -26.65
C PHE A 275 -2.37 -1.31 -25.93
N GLY A 276 -1.61 -1.56 -24.87
CA GLY A 276 -1.12 -0.52 -23.96
C GLY A 276 -0.05 0.35 -24.59
N GLU A 277 -0.29 1.66 -24.65
CA GLU A 277 0.72 2.65 -24.99
C GLU A 277 1.16 3.38 -23.72
N ILE A 278 2.42 3.18 -23.30
CA ILE A 278 2.98 3.81 -22.11
C ILE A 278 3.96 4.89 -22.52
N THR A 279 3.76 6.08 -22.00
CA THR A 279 4.67 7.20 -22.17
C THR A 279 5.10 7.75 -20.82
N ILE A 280 6.41 7.80 -20.58
CA ILE A 280 7.02 8.32 -19.38
C ILE A 280 7.94 9.48 -19.78
N ASP A 281 7.66 10.69 -19.24
CA ASP A 281 8.52 11.87 -19.33
C ASP A 281 8.82 12.35 -17.92
N ALA A 282 9.97 11.95 -17.41
CA ALA A 282 10.38 12.17 -16.02
C ALA A 282 11.86 12.61 -15.96
N PRO A 283 12.12 13.91 -16.10
CA PRO A 283 13.49 14.43 -16.24
C PRO A 283 14.38 14.24 -15.00
N GLU A 284 13.80 14.03 -13.81
CA GLU A 284 14.54 13.76 -12.57
C GLU A 284 14.57 12.27 -12.20
N LEU A 285 13.98 11.38 -13.02
CA LEU A 285 13.94 9.94 -12.74
C LEU A 285 15.36 9.37 -12.68
N ALA A 286 15.68 8.81 -11.50
CA ALA A 286 16.98 8.19 -11.24
C ALA A 286 16.90 6.66 -11.29
N GLU A 287 15.75 6.09 -11.00
CA GLU A 287 15.56 4.65 -10.89
C GLU A 287 14.22 4.22 -11.51
N LEU A 288 14.29 3.25 -12.41
CA LEU A 288 13.15 2.62 -13.05
C LEU A 288 13.22 1.11 -12.85
N ASP A 289 12.17 0.56 -12.28
CA ASP A 289 11.93 -0.87 -12.23
C ASP A 289 10.66 -1.20 -13.04
N VAL A 290 10.75 -2.20 -13.92
CA VAL A 290 9.62 -2.75 -14.67
C VAL A 290 9.72 -4.26 -14.57
N ASP A 291 8.87 -4.83 -13.75
CA ASP A 291 8.83 -6.28 -13.54
C ASP A 291 7.46 -6.85 -13.92
N ALA A 292 7.49 -8.02 -14.51
CA ALA A 292 6.27 -8.71 -14.87
C ALA A 292 6.46 -10.23 -14.69
N SER A 293 5.43 -10.90 -14.20
CA SER A 293 5.41 -12.35 -14.17
C SER A 293 5.48 -12.88 -15.60
N PRO A 294 6.44 -13.75 -15.94
CA PRO A 294 6.57 -14.29 -17.31
C PRO A 294 5.35 -15.09 -17.75
N TRP A 295 4.50 -15.51 -16.80
CA TRP A 295 3.31 -16.35 -17.04
C TRP A 295 2.02 -15.56 -17.23
N ASN A 296 1.95 -14.33 -16.72
CA ASN A 296 0.73 -13.50 -16.70
C ASN A 296 0.89 -12.14 -17.38
N THR A 297 1.97 -11.94 -18.13
CA THR A 297 2.29 -10.64 -18.73
C THR A 297 1.29 -10.24 -19.81
N VAL A 298 0.86 -8.98 -19.74
CA VAL A 298 0.18 -8.29 -20.83
C VAL A 298 1.21 -7.51 -21.62
N ASP A 299 1.29 -7.81 -22.90
CA ASP A 299 2.20 -7.13 -23.81
C ASP A 299 1.80 -5.67 -24.01
N PHE A 300 2.78 -4.78 -23.99
CA PHE A 300 2.57 -3.39 -24.39
C PHE A 300 2.72 -3.24 -25.92
N LYS A 301 1.91 -2.41 -26.52
CA LYS A 301 2.08 -1.99 -27.91
C LYS A 301 3.30 -1.08 -28.06
N SER A 302 3.48 -0.17 -27.10
CA SER A 302 4.66 0.69 -27.08
C SER A 302 5.00 1.17 -25.68
N PHE A 303 6.30 1.28 -25.43
CA PHE A 303 6.86 1.89 -24.23
C PHE A 303 7.84 2.98 -24.63
N THR A 304 7.56 4.21 -24.22
CA THR A 304 8.41 5.37 -24.48
C THR A 304 8.86 5.99 -23.18
N LEU A 305 10.15 6.06 -22.97
CA LEU A 305 10.80 6.63 -21.78
C LEU A 305 11.67 7.82 -22.19
N ARG A 306 11.50 8.95 -21.50
CA ARG A 306 12.43 10.06 -21.49
C ARG A 306 12.84 10.36 -20.06
N ALA A 307 14.08 9.99 -19.72
CA ALA A 307 14.63 10.06 -18.37
C ALA A 307 16.14 10.42 -18.41
N PRO A 308 16.52 11.67 -18.66
CA PRO A 308 17.91 12.07 -18.88
C PRO A 308 18.81 11.93 -17.64
N ARG A 309 18.26 11.67 -16.46
CA ARG A 309 19.00 11.43 -15.21
C ARG A 309 18.95 10.00 -14.73
N LEU A 310 18.48 9.07 -15.58
CA LEU A 310 18.36 7.66 -15.21
C LEU A 310 19.75 7.08 -14.90
N LYS A 311 19.86 6.47 -13.71
CA LYS A 311 21.06 5.82 -13.21
C LYS A 311 20.90 4.33 -13.06
N ARG A 312 19.70 3.87 -12.73
CA ARG A 312 19.39 2.47 -12.50
C ARG A 312 18.18 2.04 -13.32
N LEU A 313 18.32 0.91 -14.02
CA LEU A 313 17.27 0.33 -14.85
C LEU A 313 17.17 -1.17 -14.61
N TRP A 314 16.05 -1.62 -14.06
CA TRP A 314 15.68 -3.04 -14.04
C TRP A 314 14.49 -3.25 -14.97
N TRP A 315 14.58 -4.26 -15.79
CA TRP A 315 13.53 -4.63 -16.72
C TRP A 315 13.42 -6.15 -16.79
N HIS A 316 12.36 -6.69 -16.21
CA HIS A 316 12.13 -8.12 -16.11
C HIS A 316 10.86 -8.53 -16.83
N HIS A 317 11.00 -9.43 -17.82
CA HIS A 317 9.93 -10.17 -18.50
C HIS A 317 8.85 -9.37 -19.20
N GLN A 318 8.71 -8.07 -18.99
CA GLN A 318 7.72 -7.25 -19.66
C GLN A 318 8.03 -7.11 -21.15
N PHE A 319 7.11 -7.54 -22.01
CA PHE A 319 7.24 -7.37 -23.45
C PHE A 319 6.58 -6.08 -23.94
N ALA A 320 7.22 -5.40 -24.89
CA ALA A 320 6.67 -4.30 -25.63
C ALA A 320 7.08 -4.39 -27.11
N GLU A 321 6.12 -4.28 -28.06
CA GLU A 321 6.42 -4.39 -29.50
C GLU A 321 7.38 -3.28 -29.97
N ARG A 322 7.24 -2.09 -29.39
CA ARG A 322 8.10 -0.94 -29.69
C ARG A 322 8.58 -0.32 -28.39
N VAL A 323 9.89 -0.26 -28.24
CA VAL A 323 10.53 0.39 -27.10
C VAL A 323 11.38 1.56 -27.60
N ARG A 324 11.20 2.72 -26.98
CA ARG A 324 12.03 3.90 -27.18
C ARG A 324 12.48 4.42 -25.83
N ILE A 325 13.79 4.42 -25.62
CA ILE A 325 14.42 4.92 -24.39
C ILE A 325 15.30 6.12 -24.76
N ASP A 326 15.16 7.23 -24.04
CA ASP A 326 15.98 8.43 -24.13
C ASP A 326 16.49 8.77 -22.73
N VAL A 327 17.74 8.47 -22.47
CA VAL A 327 18.43 8.70 -21.19
C VAL A 327 19.34 9.93 -21.22
N GLY A 328 19.29 10.73 -22.30
CA GLY A 328 20.12 11.92 -22.44
C GLY A 328 21.56 11.59 -22.79
N GLU A 329 22.47 11.65 -21.83
CA GLU A 329 23.89 11.39 -22.08
C GLU A 329 24.20 9.89 -22.09
N PRO A 330 25.05 9.44 -23.06
CA PRO A 330 25.54 8.05 -23.08
C PRO A 330 26.26 7.70 -21.79
N GLY A 331 25.99 6.50 -21.27
CA GLY A 331 26.61 6.02 -20.03
C GLY A 331 26.06 6.66 -18.74
N SER A 332 24.95 7.40 -18.81
CA SER A 332 24.26 7.91 -17.60
C SER A 332 23.72 6.77 -16.72
N VAL A 333 23.36 5.63 -17.30
CA VAL A 333 22.93 4.45 -16.56
C VAL A 333 24.15 3.74 -15.97
N GLU A 334 24.23 3.70 -14.66
CA GLU A 334 25.38 3.17 -13.91
C GLU A 334 25.18 1.70 -13.55
N GLU A 335 23.93 1.27 -13.37
CA GLU A 335 23.57 -0.06 -12.89
C GLU A 335 22.24 -0.53 -13.47
N GLY A 336 22.11 -1.82 -13.66
CA GLY A 336 20.83 -2.42 -14.03
C GLY A 336 20.96 -3.75 -14.73
N TRP A 337 19.79 -4.28 -15.06
CA TRP A 337 19.63 -5.58 -15.67
C TRP A 337 18.44 -5.61 -16.62
N ILE A 338 18.61 -6.20 -17.77
CA ILE A 338 17.49 -6.49 -18.67
C ILE A 338 17.38 -8.00 -18.76
N GLU A 339 16.20 -8.52 -18.45
CA GLU A 339 15.88 -9.94 -18.53
C GLU A 339 14.57 -10.14 -19.27
N LEU A 340 14.61 -10.86 -20.38
CA LEU A 340 13.45 -11.17 -21.19
C LEU A 340 13.37 -12.70 -21.38
N MET A 341 12.19 -13.25 -21.12
CA MET A 341 11.95 -14.68 -21.19
C MET A 341 10.82 -14.94 -22.19
N SER A 342 11.08 -15.85 -23.12
CA SER A 342 10.08 -16.28 -24.07
C SER A 342 9.20 -17.35 -23.42
N VAL A 343 7.91 -17.06 -23.29
CA VAL A 343 6.93 -17.99 -22.74
C VAL A 343 5.84 -18.26 -23.78
N TYR A 344 5.46 -19.52 -23.97
CA TYR A 344 4.35 -20.11 -24.75
C TYR A 344 3.87 -19.44 -26.06
N SER A 345 3.87 -18.11 -26.19
CA SER A 345 3.18 -17.43 -27.26
C SER A 345 4.06 -16.66 -28.24
N ARG A 346 5.35 -16.48 -27.94
CA ARG A 346 6.19 -15.58 -28.73
C ARG A 346 7.59 -16.16 -28.98
N GLU A 347 8.04 -16.07 -30.24
CA GLU A 347 9.39 -16.49 -30.58
C GLU A 347 10.45 -15.57 -29.97
N ILE A 348 11.56 -16.15 -29.54
CA ILE A 348 12.69 -15.44 -28.90
C ILE A 348 13.22 -14.26 -29.73
N LYS A 349 13.08 -14.30 -31.05
CA LYS A 349 13.53 -13.21 -31.93
C LYS A 349 12.87 -11.86 -31.63
N TYR A 350 11.61 -11.86 -31.19
CA TYR A 350 10.91 -10.62 -30.83
C TYR A 350 11.47 -10.00 -29.54
N TYR A 351 11.90 -10.86 -28.62
CA TYR A 351 12.57 -10.40 -27.39
C TYR A 351 13.99 -9.90 -27.68
N ASP A 352 14.70 -10.53 -28.64
CA ASP A 352 15.98 -10.01 -29.14
C ASP A 352 15.80 -8.62 -29.77
N GLU A 353 14.77 -8.43 -30.60
CA GLU A 353 14.45 -7.14 -31.22
C GLU A 353 14.12 -6.07 -30.17
N GLN A 354 13.34 -6.40 -29.14
CA GLN A 354 13.06 -5.50 -28.04
C GLN A 354 14.34 -5.15 -27.28
N MET A 355 15.17 -6.13 -26.93
CA MET A 355 16.47 -5.90 -26.26
C MET A 355 17.33 -4.95 -27.09
N MET A 356 17.39 -5.12 -28.43
CA MET A 356 18.16 -4.22 -29.29
C MET A 356 17.59 -2.80 -29.31
N GLN A 357 16.26 -2.62 -29.31
CA GLN A 357 15.63 -1.31 -29.21
C GLN A 357 15.98 -0.61 -27.89
N MET A 358 15.94 -1.34 -26.78
CA MET A 358 16.32 -0.80 -25.46
C MET A 358 17.78 -0.39 -25.42
N LEU A 359 18.69 -1.27 -25.86
CA LEU A 359 20.13 -1.01 -25.89
C LEU A 359 20.49 0.13 -26.85
N ALA A 360 19.78 0.29 -27.95
CA ALA A 360 19.95 1.43 -28.85
C ALA A 360 19.61 2.77 -28.19
N GLY A 361 18.61 2.80 -27.33
CA GLY A 361 18.26 3.99 -26.57
C GLY A 361 19.26 4.31 -25.45
N LEU A 362 19.79 3.28 -24.80
CA LEU A 362 20.78 3.41 -23.72
C LEU A 362 22.17 3.76 -24.23
N LEU A 363 22.52 3.34 -25.47
CA LEU A 363 23.80 3.50 -26.12
C LEU A 363 23.66 4.41 -27.34
N ASN A 364 23.08 5.58 -27.13
CA ASN A 364 22.76 6.55 -28.21
C ASN A 364 24.00 7.12 -28.92
N ASP A 365 25.21 6.89 -28.40
CA ASP A 365 26.52 7.18 -29.01
C ASP A 365 27.01 6.08 -29.98
N VAL A 366 26.39 4.89 -29.96
CA VAL A 366 26.75 3.77 -30.79
C VAL A 366 25.85 3.72 -32.02
N PRO A 367 26.39 3.63 -33.26
CA PRO A 367 25.59 3.46 -34.44
C PRO A 367 24.69 2.20 -34.34
N PRO A 368 23.42 2.27 -34.77
CA PRO A 368 22.46 1.16 -34.62
C PRO A 368 22.97 -0.19 -35.18
N GLU A 369 23.71 -0.16 -36.29
CA GLU A 369 24.32 -1.32 -36.92
C GLU A 369 25.41 -2.00 -36.07
N SER A 370 26.05 -1.28 -35.16
CA SER A 370 27.12 -1.75 -34.31
C SER A 370 26.65 -2.23 -32.93
N ILE A 371 25.41 -1.92 -32.52
CA ILE A 371 24.89 -2.24 -31.18
C ILE A 371 24.97 -3.73 -30.90
N ALA A 372 24.59 -4.58 -31.87
CA ALA A 372 24.61 -6.03 -31.71
C ALA A 372 26.01 -6.57 -31.40
N ASP A 373 27.04 -6.05 -32.04
CA ASP A 373 28.43 -6.48 -31.83
C ASP A 373 29.01 -5.93 -30.53
N VAL A 374 28.77 -4.66 -30.24
CA VAL A 374 29.21 -3.99 -29.02
C VAL A 374 28.63 -4.65 -27.77
N THR A 375 27.37 -5.05 -27.83
CA THR A 375 26.64 -5.60 -26.66
C THR A 375 26.81 -7.12 -26.53
N ARG A 376 27.30 -7.83 -27.57
CA ARG A 376 27.44 -9.28 -27.58
C ARG A 376 28.15 -9.87 -26.35
N PRO A 377 29.26 -9.30 -25.82
CA PRO A 377 29.96 -9.85 -24.65
C PRO A 377 29.14 -9.76 -23.34
N TYR A 378 28.15 -8.88 -23.29
CA TYR A 378 27.36 -8.55 -22.09
C TYR A 378 25.96 -9.18 -22.11
N ARG A 379 25.63 -9.87 -23.21
CA ARG A 379 24.36 -10.56 -23.38
C ARG A 379 24.55 -12.06 -23.21
N THR A 380 23.63 -12.67 -22.49
CA THR A 380 23.60 -14.13 -22.34
C THR A 380 22.26 -14.67 -22.81
N ARG A 381 22.26 -15.74 -23.56
CA ARG A 381 21.06 -16.47 -23.97
C ARG A 381 21.13 -17.88 -23.39
N VAL A 382 20.12 -18.25 -22.62
CA VAL A 382 20.03 -19.55 -21.96
C VAL A 382 18.75 -20.24 -22.40
N LYS A 383 18.83 -21.53 -22.64
CA LYS A 383 17.72 -22.39 -23.00
C LYS A 383 17.41 -23.29 -21.82
N TYR A 384 16.16 -23.24 -21.34
CA TYR A 384 15.68 -24.12 -20.30
C TYR A 384 14.74 -25.14 -20.93
N THR A 385 14.89 -26.40 -20.52
CA THR A 385 13.96 -27.45 -20.91
C THR A 385 13.36 -28.03 -19.64
N GLU A 386 12.09 -27.80 -19.46
CA GLU A 386 11.33 -28.31 -18.32
C GLU A 386 10.46 -29.49 -18.80
N VAL A 387 10.37 -30.52 -17.98
CA VAL A 387 9.52 -31.68 -18.25
C VAL A 387 8.49 -31.76 -17.13
N GLU A 388 7.27 -31.33 -17.39
CA GLU A 388 6.17 -31.39 -16.45
C GLU A 388 5.09 -32.31 -17.04
N ASP A 389 4.65 -33.30 -16.28
CA ASP A 389 3.61 -34.28 -16.68
C ASP A 389 3.85 -34.99 -18.03
N GLY A 390 5.13 -35.11 -18.45
CA GLY A 390 5.50 -35.75 -19.72
C GLY A 390 5.45 -34.80 -20.93
N GLU A 391 5.07 -33.55 -20.76
CA GLU A 391 5.23 -32.49 -21.74
C GLU A 391 6.61 -31.84 -21.59
N VAL A 392 7.28 -31.61 -22.71
CA VAL A 392 8.59 -30.95 -22.79
C VAL A 392 8.36 -29.52 -23.23
N THR A 393 8.47 -28.58 -22.30
CA THR A 393 8.46 -27.16 -22.61
C THR A 393 9.89 -26.63 -22.74
N THR A 394 10.14 -25.85 -23.78
CA THR A 394 11.45 -25.21 -23.96
C THR A 394 11.27 -23.71 -23.90
N GLU A 395 11.92 -23.11 -22.92
CA GLU A 395 11.92 -21.67 -22.70
C GLU A 395 13.30 -21.10 -23.01
N GLU A 396 13.32 -19.92 -23.54
CA GLU A 396 14.55 -19.20 -23.82
C GLU A 396 14.55 -17.86 -23.08
N LYS A 397 15.67 -17.56 -22.43
CA LYS A 397 15.90 -16.36 -21.66
C LYS A 397 17.06 -15.59 -22.25
N ILE A 398 16.88 -14.28 -22.40
CA ILE A 398 17.93 -13.34 -22.79
C ILE A 398 18.14 -12.37 -21.66
N THR A 399 19.41 -12.17 -21.30
CA THR A 399 19.79 -11.22 -20.25
C THR A 399 20.87 -10.27 -20.75
N CYS A 400 20.91 -9.05 -20.17
CA CYS A 400 21.99 -8.10 -20.39
C CYS A 400 22.35 -7.41 -19.07
N ASP A 401 23.63 -7.51 -18.70
CA ASP A 401 24.19 -6.80 -17.54
C ASP A 401 24.58 -5.38 -17.98
N LEU A 402 23.79 -4.39 -17.58
CA LEU A 402 24.01 -3.00 -17.91
C LEU A 402 25.23 -2.41 -17.19
N ARG A 403 25.51 -2.84 -15.97
CA ARG A 403 26.69 -2.37 -15.23
C ARG A 403 27.98 -2.74 -15.94
N ALA A 404 28.08 -4.01 -16.35
CA ALA A 404 29.25 -4.47 -17.11
C ALA A 404 29.34 -3.78 -18.49
N LEU A 405 28.20 -3.57 -19.15
CA LEU A 405 28.14 -2.91 -20.45
C LEU A 405 28.57 -1.44 -20.38
N MET A 406 28.11 -0.70 -19.38
CA MET A 406 28.41 0.73 -19.24
C MET A 406 29.84 1.00 -18.78
N SER A 407 30.47 0.04 -18.10
CA SER A 407 31.88 0.11 -17.67
C SER A 407 32.88 -0.10 -18.83
N ARG A 408 32.44 -0.38 -20.05
CA ARG A 408 33.31 -0.71 -21.22
C ARG A 408 34.21 0.44 -21.69
N GLY A 409 33.92 1.68 -21.28
CA GLY A 409 34.62 2.89 -21.75
C GLY A 409 35.51 3.55 -20.70
N THR A 410 35.58 2.98 -19.49
CA THR A 410 36.47 3.43 -18.42
C THR A 410 37.72 2.55 -18.35
#